data_9001ac43ab5c31586fcde9cc63f70d54
#
_entry.id   9001ac43ab5c31586fcde9cc63f70d54
#
_cell.length_a   1.000
_cell.length_b   1.000
_cell.length_c   1.000
_cell.angle_alpha   90.00
_cell.angle_beta   90.00
_cell.angle_gamma   90.00
#
_symmetry.space_group_name_H-M   'P 1'
#
loop_
_entity.id
_entity.type
_entity.pdbx_description
1 polymer ?
#
loop_
_entity_poly.entity_id
_entity_poly.type
_entity_poly.pdbx_seq_one_letter_code
_entity_poly.pdbx_strand_id
1 'polypeptide(L)'
;MKFIARLKEDIDTAFREDPAARSAVEVFFCYPGLHAIWAQRISHWLWSKGFKLEARLLSHVFRFLTGIEIHPAAKIGRRFFIDHGIGVVIGETAEIGDDVLIYQGVVLGGVSRQKSKRHPTIGNRVVIGAGAVLLGPIKVGDGARIGAGSVVINDVPENSTVVGVPGRIILERPSKKVSGVDLDHNKLPDPVIEVLDRLEKRIWELEKRQ
;
A
#
# COMPACT_ATOMS: atom_id res chain seq x y z
N MET A 1 28.09 5.79 -5.30
CA MET A 1 27.95 4.54 -4.51
C MET A 1 26.55 4.35 -3.93
N LYS A 2 25.91 5.34 -3.24
CA LYS A 2 24.57 5.17 -2.63
C LYS A 2 23.43 4.85 -3.60
N PHE A 3 23.46 5.37 -4.84
CA PHE A 3 22.39 5.15 -5.84
C PHE A 3 22.41 3.70 -6.36
N ILE A 4 23.57 3.20 -6.78
CA ILE A 4 23.72 1.81 -7.28
C ILE A 4 23.34 0.80 -6.21
N ALA A 5 23.74 1.06 -4.95
CA ALA A 5 23.38 0.17 -3.84
C ALA A 5 21.85 0.12 -3.62
N ARG A 6 21.13 1.24 -3.84
CA ARG A 6 19.66 1.27 -3.79
C ARG A 6 19.01 0.52 -4.95
N LEU A 7 19.53 0.65 -6.18
CA LEU A 7 19.01 -0.12 -7.31
C LEU A 7 19.12 -1.62 -7.05
N LYS A 8 20.28 -2.07 -6.54
CA LYS A 8 20.47 -3.46 -6.15
C LYS A 8 19.46 -3.88 -5.07
N GLU A 9 19.29 -3.08 -4.01
CA GLU A 9 18.31 -3.35 -2.95
C GLU A 9 16.88 -3.49 -3.48
N ASP A 10 16.48 -2.66 -4.46
CA ASP A 10 15.16 -2.76 -5.06
C ASP A 10 14.98 -4.05 -5.87
N ILE A 11 16.01 -4.45 -6.63
CA ILE A 11 16.01 -5.72 -7.37
C ILE A 11 15.95 -6.90 -6.40
N ASP A 12 16.77 -6.88 -5.34
CA ASP A 12 16.76 -7.91 -4.28
C ASP A 12 15.39 -7.96 -3.58
N THR A 13 14.72 -6.82 -3.44
CA THR A 13 13.36 -6.74 -2.89
C THR A 13 12.35 -7.42 -3.82
N ALA A 14 12.42 -7.22 -5.13
CA ALA A 14 11.55 -7.89 -6.09
C ALA A 14 11.70 -9.42 -6.02
N PHE A 15 12.92 -9.94 -5.90
CA PHE A 15 13.15 -11.39 -5.72
C PHE A 15 12.61 -11.94 -4.41
N ARG A 16 12.52 -11.11 -3.37
CA ARG A 16 11.97 -11.51 -2.08
C ARG A 16 10.45 -11.52 -2.08
N GLU A 17 9.84 -10.54 -2.74
CA GLU A 17 8.39 -10.32 -2.69
C GLU A 17 7.63 -11.01 -3.82
N ASP A 18 8.27 -11.29 -4.96
CA ASP A 18 7.66 -11.95 -6.11
C ASP A 18 8.32 -13.31 -6.43
N PRO A 19 7.66 -14.43 -6.13
CA PRO A 19 8.14 -15.76 -6.48
C PRO A 19 8.31 -16.00 -7.99
N ALA A 20 7.68 -15.20 -8.85
CA ALA A 20 7.80 -15.31 -10.31
C ALA A 20 9.07 -14.66 -10.86
N ALA A 21 9.83 -13.89 -10.06
CA ALA A 21 11.07 -13.25 -10.48
C ALA A 21 12.17 -14.29 -10.77
N ARG A 22 12.67 -14.36 -12.01
CA ARG A 22 13.64 -15.40 -12.45
C ARG A 22 15.05 -14.89 -12.63
N SER A 23 15.24 -13.63 -13.04
CA SER A 23 16.57 -13.05 -13.26
C SER A 23 16.58 -11.55 -13.02
N ALA A 24 17.76 -11.01 -12.64
CA ALA A 24 17.93 -9.58 -12.44
C ALA A 24 17.68 -8.77 -13.72
N VAL A 25 17.96 -9.36 -14.89
CA VAL A 25 17.70 -8.75 -16.20
C VAL A 25 16.18 -8.63 -16.43
N GLU A 26 15.40 -9.68 -16.16
CA GLU A 26 13.96 -9.66 -16.24
C GLU A 26 13.36 -8.61 -15.30
N VAL A 27 13.78 -8.62 -14.03
CA VAL A 27 13.33 -7.66 -13.01
C VAL A 27 13.65 -6.23 -13.43
N PHE A 28 14.85 -5.98 -13.96
CA PHE A 28 15.26 -4.65 -14.41
C PHE A 28 14.41 -4.12 -15.57
N PHE A 29 14.04 -4.95 -16.55
CA PHE A 29 13.34 -4.51 -17.75
C PHE A 29 11.82 -4.69 -17.71
N CYS A 30 11.29 -5.62 -16.90
CA CYS A 30 9.89 -6.03 -16.97
C CYS A 30 9.06 -5.68 -15.73
N TYR A 31 9.63 -5.00 -14.73
CA TYR A 31 8.91 -4.64 -13.49
C TYR A 31 8.54 -3.15 -13.48
N PRO A 32 7.33 -2.79 -13.92
CA PRO A 32 6.92 -1.38 -14.01
C PRO A 32 6.88 -0.68 -12.65
N GLY A 33 6.63 -1.41 -11.55
CA GLY A 33 6.69 -0.89 -10.20
C GLY A 33 8.08 -0.32 -9.84
N LEU A 34 9.15 -1.03 -10.21
CA LEU A 34 10.52 -0.54 -9.99
C LEU A 34 10.83 0.68 -10.84
N HIS A 35 10.40 0.69 -12.12
CA HIS A 35 10.60 1.85 -12.98
C HIS A 35 9.92 3.11 -12.40
N ALA A 36 8.69 2.96 -11.89
CA ALA A 36 7.97 4.05 -11.25
C ALA A 36 8.68 4.56 -9.99
N ILE A 37 9.22 3.66 -9.15
CA ILE A 37 9.97 4.02 -7.93
C ILE A 37 11.27 4.74 -8.29
N TRP A 38 12.02 4.27 -9.29
CA TRP A 38 13.26 4.91 -9.72
C TRP A 38 13.00 6.30 -10.29
N ALA A 39 11.98 6.45 -11.13
CA ALA A 39 11.54 7.74 -11.65
C ALA A 39 11.07 8.68 -10.52
N GLN A 40 10.33 8.16 -9.54
CA GLN A 40 9.90 8.94 -8.38
C GLN A 40 11.10 9.48 -7.60
N ARG A 41 12.15 8.73 -7.39
CA ARG A 41 13.35 9.22 -6.68
C ARG A 41 14.01 10.39 -7.40
N ILE A 42 14.10 10.33 -8.75
CA ILE A 42 14.63 11.43 -9.56
C ILE A 42 13.68 12.62 -9.49
N SER A 43 12.39 12.41 -9.68
CA SER A 43 11.36 13.44 -9.61
C SER A 43 11.32 14.11 -8.23
N HIS A 44 11.46 13.33 -7.15
CA HIS A 44 11.51 13.84 -5.77
C HIS A 44 12.77 14.71 -5.53
N TRP A 45 13.91 14.29 -6.06
CA TRP A 45 15.12 15.09 -5.99
C TRP A 45 14.96 16.43 -6.72
N LEU A 46 14.44 16.44 -7.96
CA LEU A 46 14.12 17.67 -8.70
C LEU A 46 13.14 18.54 -7.89
N TRP A 47 12.09 17.93 -7.36
CA TRP A 47 11.10 18.61 -6.53
C TRP A 47 11.73 19.28 -5.31
N SER A 48 12.64 18.60 -4.62
CA SER A 48 13.37 19.12 -3.45
C SER A 48 14.31 20.28 -3.77
N LYS A 49 14.81 20.34 -5.02
CA LYS A 49 15.66 21.42 -5.53
C LYS A 49 14.87 22.61 -6.08
N GLY A 50 13.54 22.58 -6.08
CA GLY A 50 12.68 23.65 -6.57
C GLY A 50 12.25 23.51 -8.03
N PHE A 51 12.76 22.53 -8.78
CA PHE A 51 12.38 22.23 -10.17
C PHE A 51 11.03 21.52 -10.21
N LYS A 52 9.95 22.27 -9.86
CA LYS A 52 8.62 21.66 -9.64
C LYS A 52 7.96 21.20 -10.94
N LEU A 53 8.10 21.99 -12.00
CA LEU A 53 7.51 21.67 -13.30
C LEU A 53 8.19 20.44 -13.91
N GLU A 54 9.51 20.41 -13.93
CA GLU A 54 10.32 19.32 -14.47
C GLU A 54 10.05 18.01 -13.72
N ALA A 55 9.97 18.10 -12.39
CA ALA A 55 9.60 16.95 -11.55
C ALA A 55 8.20 16.40 -11.91
N ARG A 56 7.22 17.28 -12.13
CA ARG A 56 5.86 16.90 -12.55
C ARG A 56 5.82 16.30 -13.94
N LEU A 57 6.55 16.91 -14.90
CA LEU A 57 6.64 16.39 -16.27
C LEU A 57 7.25 14.98 -16.27
N LEU A 58 8.36 14.78 -15.57
CA LEU A 58 8.99 13.45 -15.45
C LEU A 58 8.03 12.42 -14.81
N SER A 59 7.38 12.78 -13.72
CA SER A 59 6.37 11.93 -13.07
C SER A 59 5.23 11.57 -14.05
N HIS A 60 4.79 12.51 -14.87
CA HIS A 60 3.73 12.29 -15.85
C HIS A 60 4.14 11.33 -16.97
N VAL A 61 5.38 11.46 -17.48
CA VAL A 61 5.94 10.53 -18.46
C VAL A 61 5.96 9.11 -17.92
N PHE A 62 6.45 8.91 -16.68
CA PHE A 62 6.50 7.57 -16.09
C PHE A 62 5.12 7.03 -15.73
N ARG A 63 4.16 7.88 -15.36
CA ARG A 63 2.76 7.47 -15.26
C ARG A 63 2.25 6.86 -16.58
N PHE A 64 2.55 7.51 -17.70
CA PHE A 64 2.16 6.99 -19.02
C PHE A 64 2.85 5.66 -19.35
N LEU A 65 4.14 5.52 -19.04
CA LEU A 65 4.91 4.32 -19.34
C LEU A 65 4.58 3.12 -18.43
N THR A 66 4.23 3.38 -17.17
CA THR A 66 4.07 2.31 -16.15
C THR A 66 2.63 2.08 -15.71
N GLY A 67 1.72 3.02 -16.00
CA GLY A 67 0.37 3.02 -15.45
C GLY A 67 0.30 3.37 -13.95
N ILE A 68 1.41 3.87 -13.36
CA ILE A 68 1.55 4.16 -11.94
C ILE A 68 1.75 5.67 -11.75
N GLU A 69 0.88 6.31 -10.98
CA GLU A 69 1.01 7.72 -10.64
C GLU A 69 1.62 7.91 -9.25
N ILE A 70 2.80 8.52 -9.18
CA ILE A 70 3.42 8.92 -7.92
C ILE A 70 3.73 10.41 -7.98
N HIS A 71 3.15 11.18 -7.05
CA HIS A 71 3.45 12.60 -6.98
C HIS A 71 4.90 12.83 -6.53
N PRO A 72 5.67 13.73 -7.16
CA PRO A 72 7.08 13.96 -6.82
C PRO A 72 7.33 14.36 -5.36
N ALA A 73 6.36 14.99 -4.70
CA ALA A 73 6.48 15.39 -3.28
C ALA A 73 6.28 14.22 -2.30
N ALA A 74 5.71 13.10 -2.74
CA ALA A 74 5.50 11.94 -1.87
C ALA A 74 6.83 11.43 -1.30
N LYS A 75 6.82 11.05 -0.02
CA LYS A 75 7.98 10.50 0.67
C LYS A 75 7.87 8.98 0.71
N ILE A 76 8.88 8.30 0.20
CA ILE A 76 8.88 6.84 0.09
C ILE A 76 10.16 6.29 0.74
N GLY A 77 9.97 5.35 1.65
CA GLY A 77 11.04 4.66 2.37
C GLY A 77 11.82 3.67 1.51
N ARG A 78 12.45 2.72 2.17
CA ARG A 78 13.30 1.70 1.55
C ARG A 78 12.53 0.42 1.31
N ARG A 79 12.93 -0.37 0.32
CA ARG A 79 12.35 -1.69 0.01
C ARG A 79 10.82 -1.63 -0.18
N PHE A 80 10.36 -0.50 -0.74
CA PHE A 80 8.99 -0.34 -1.18
C PHE A 80 8.80 -1.13 -2.47
N PHE A 81 7.81 -1.99 -2.51
CA PHE A 81 7.52 -2.83 -3.68
C PHE A 81 6.10 -2.60 -4.18
N ILE A 82 5.97 -2.39 -5.48
CA ILE A 82 4.68 -2.26 -6.17
C ILE A 82 4.54 -3.47 -7.09
N ASP A 83 3.67 -4.40 -6.71
CA ASP A 83 3.39 -5.56 -7.53
C ASP A 83 2.30 -5.25 -8.56
N HIS A 84 2.51 -5.66 -9.82
CA HIS A 84 1.71 -5.36 -11.00
C HIS A 84 1.58 -3.85 -11.30
N GLY A 85 1.07 -3.06 -10.41
CA GLY A 85 1.15 -1.60 -10.31
C GLY A 85 0.12 -0.81 -11.12
N ILE A 86 -0.49 -1.32 -12.15
CA ILE A 86 -1.43 -0.57 -12.99
C ILE A 86 -2.53 0.07 -12.13
N GLY A 87 -2.79 1.38 -12.32
CA GLY A 87 -3.81 2.12 -11.59
C GLY A 87 -3.44 2.55 -10.17
N VAL A 88 -2.21 2.31 -9.71
CA VAL A 88 -1.72 2.85 -8.45
C VAL A 88 -1.65 4.37 -8.50
N VAL A 89 -2.15 5.04 -7.45
CA VAL A 89 -2.07 6.49 -7.29
C VAL A 89 -1.54 6.84 -5.90
N ILE A 90 -0.40 7.52 -5.84
CA ILE A 90 0.22 8.01 -4.60
C ILE A 90 0.24 9.54 -4.62
N GLY A 91 -0.57 10.16 -3.74
CA GLY A 91 -0.79 11.61 -3.73
C GLY A 91 0.35 12.41 -3.08
N GLU A 92 0.28 13.74 -3.25
CA GLU A 92 1.34 14.71 -2.94
C GLU A 92 1.91 14.61 -1.51
N THR A 93 1.05 14.48 -0.50
CA THR A 93 1.47 14.48 0.90
C THR A 93 1.49 13.07 1.51
N ALA A 94 1.47 12.02 0.68
CA ALA A 94 1.61 10.66 1.13
C ALA A 94 3.02 10.41 1.69
N GLU A 95 3.07 9.63 2.76
CA GLU A 95 4.31 9.17 3.38
C GLU A 95 4.25 7.65 3.51
N ILE A 96 5.28 6.96 3.07
CA ILE A 96 5.35 5.49 3.05
C ILE A 96 6.65 5.08 3.75
N GLY A 97 6.53 4.21 4.73
CA GLY A 97 7.66 3.65 5.48
C GLY A 97 8.49 2.64 4.69
N ASP A 98 9.28 1.87 5.42
CA ASP A 98 10.15 0.83 4.88
C ASP A 98 9.42 -0.51 4.77
N ASP A 99 9.85 -1.37 3.81
CA ASP A 99 9.33 -2.72 3.63
C ASP A 99 7.80 -2.77 3.38
N VAL A 100 7.27 -1.81 2.61
CA VAL A 100 5.84 -1.74 2.29
C VAL A 100 5.59 -2.39 0.93
N LEU A 101 4.57 -3.24 0.86
CA LEU A 101 4.09 -3.89 -0.36
C LEU A 101 2.70 -3.35 -0.72
N ILE A 102 2.53 -2.93 -1.96
CA ILE A 102 1.21 -2.57 -2.50
C ILE A 102 0.96 -3.26 -3.84
N TYR A 103 -0.29 -3.49 -4.13
CA TYR A 103 -0.73 -4.12 -5.37
C TYR A 103 -1.38 -3.10 -6.33
N GLN A 104 -1.74 -3.58 -7.53
CA GLN A 104 -2.40 -2.77 -8.56
C GLN A 104 -3.68 -2.09 -8.04
N GLY A 105 -3.97 -0.91 -8.57
CA GLY A 105 -5.17 -0.16 -8.25
C GLY A 105 -5.22 0.47 -6.86
N VAL A 106 -4.16 0.36 -6.05
CA VAL A 106 -4.09 1.00 -4.72
C VAL A 106 -4.07 2.51 -4.87
N VAL A 107 -4.93 3.20 -4.09
CA VAL A 107 -5.02 4.66 -4.09
C VAL A 107 -4.70 5.19 -2.68
N LEU A 108 -3.67 6.03 -2.57
CA LEU A 108 -3.38 6.86 -1.40
C LEU A 108 -3.87 8.29 -1.68
N GLY A 109 -5.17 8.51 -1.49
CA GLY A 109 -5.91 9.69 -1.92
C GLY A 109 -6.08 10.75 -0.84
N GLY A 110 -6.28 12.00 -1.29
CA GLY A 110 -6.59 13.15 -0.42
C GLY A 110 -8.06 13.48 -0.39
N VAL A 111 -8.55 14.01 0.73
CA VAL A 111 -9.95 14.42 0.93
C VAL A 111 -10.13 15.94 1.15
N SER A 112 -9.07 16.73 1.01
CA SER A 112 -9.09 18.17 1.25
C SER A 112 -8.53 18.96 0.07
N ARG A 113 -9.09 20.15 -0.19
CA ARG A 113 -8.57 21.14 -1.15
C ARG A 113 -7.51 22.06 -0.54
N GLN A 114 -7.29 22.00 0.76
CA GLN A 114 -6.28 22.82 1.45
C GLN A 114 -4.87 22.28 1.17
N LYS A 115 -3.90 23.19 1.10
CA LYS A 115 -2.47 22.86 0.97
C LYS A 115 -1.88 22.41 2.31
N SER A 116 -2.39 21.29 2.83
CA SER A 116 -1.97 20.70 4.11
C SER A 116 -1.77 19.19 3.95
N LYS A 117 -1.37 18.50 5.00
CA LYS A 117 -1.37 17.03 5.03
C LYS A 117 -2.80 16.54 4.78
N ARG A 118 -3.00 15.81 3.68
CA ARG A 118 -4.31 15.34 3.21
C ARG A 118 -4.29 13.92 2.61
N HIS A 119 -3.12 13.29 2.55
CA HIS A 119 -2.93 11.92 2.08
C HIS A 119 -2.41 11.04 3.22
N PRO A 120 -2.59 9.72 3.11
CA PRO A 120 -2.20 8.77 4.16
C PRO A 120 -0.73 8.81 4.54
N THR A 121 -0.46 8.41 5.78
CA THR A 121 0.87 8.02 6.27
C THR A 121 0.86 6.53 6.54
N ILE A 122 1.69 5.79 5.83
CA ILE A 122 1.83 4.34 5.91
C ILE A 122 3.08 4.00 6.71
N GLY A 123 2.94 3.21 7.74
CA GLY A 123 4.05 2.71 8.56
C GLY A 123 4.95 1.71 7.83
N ASN A 124 5.77 1.01 8.59
CA ASN A 124 6.70 0.02 8.05
C ASN A 124 6.04 -1.36 7.95
N ARG A 125 6.50 -2.22 7.04
CA ARG A 125 6.03 -3.60 6.86
C ARG A 125 4.52 -3.72 6.65
N VAL A 126 3.92 -2.71 6.03
CA VAL A 126 2.49 -2.68 5.70
C VAL A 126 2.25 -3.35 4.36
N VAL A 127 1.15 -4.12 4.27
CA VAL A 127 0.67 -4.71 3.02
C VAL A 127 -0.67 -4.10 2.65
N ILE A 128 -0.79 -3.61 1.41
CA ILE A 128 -2.03 -3.02 0.90
C ILE A 128 -2.48 -3.81 -0.32
N GLY A 129 -3.58 -4.54 -0.16
CA GLY A 129 -4.16 -5.41 -1.18
C GLY A 129 -4.67 -4.66 -2.40
N ALA A 130 -4.83 -5.40 -3.50
CA ALA A 130 -5.23 -4.87 -4.80
C ALA A 130 -6.53 -4.05 -4.73
N GLY A 131 -6.54 -2.88 -5.38
CA GLY A 131 -7.71 -2.00 -5.46
C GLY A 131 -8.12 -1.34 -4.15
N ALA A 132 -7.33 -1.45 -3.08
CA ALA A 132 -7.64 -0.77 -1.83
C ALA A 132 -7.49 0.75 -1.96
N VAL A 133 -8.42 1.49 -1.35
CA VAL A 133 -8.48 2.95 -1.40
C VAL A 133 -8.36 3.51 0.02
N LEU A 134 -7.28 4.23 0.29
CA LEU A 134 -7.01 4.87 1.56
C LEU A 134 -7.17 6.39 1.39
N LEU A 135 -8.05 7.01 2.16
CA LEU A 135 -8.44 8.40 1.95
C LEU A 135 -8.17 9.27 3.19
N GLY A 136 -7.57 10.44 2.94
CA GLY A 136 -7.35 11.43 3.97
C GLY A 136 -6.00 11.31 4.68
N PRO A 137 -5.75 12.16 5.69
CA PRO A 137 -4.49 12.18 6.43
C PRO A 137 -4.40 11.08 7.50
N ILE A 138 -4.99 9.93 7.21
CA ILE A 138 -5.03 8.77 8.11
C ILE A 138 -3.63 8.18 8.32
N LYS A 139 -3.46 7.51 9.44
CA LYS A 139 -2.25 6.77 9.79
C LYS A 139 -2.51 5.27 9.75
N VAL A 140 -1.66 4.54 9.05
CA VAL A 140 -1.65 3.09 9.04
C VAL A 140 -0.42 2.63 9.81
N GLY A 141 -0.63 1.96 10.93
CA GLY A 141 0.43 1.51 11.82
C GLY A 141 1.33 0.43 11.21
N ASP A 142 2.49 0.24 11.82
CA ASP A 142 3.49 -0.75 11.39
C ASP A 142 2.90 -2.16 11.35
N GLY A 143 3.23 -2.92 10.31
CA GLY A 143 2.78 -4.31 10.17
C GLY A 143 1.28 -4.48 9.89
N ALA A 144 0.54 -3.39 9.67
CA ALA A 144 -0.88 -3.47 9.33
C ALA A 144 -1.10 -4.06 7.94
N ARG A 145 -2.29 -4.64 7.73
CA ARG A 145 -2.72 -5.24 6.47
C ARG A 145 -4.03 -4.65 6.04
N ILE A 146 -4.10 -4.24 4.78
CA ILE A 146 -5.32 -3.74 4.16
C ILE A 146 -5.77 -4.77 3.12
N GLY A 147 -6.96 -5.34 3.31
CA GLY A 147 -7.52 -6.31 2.37
C GLY A 147 -7.82 -5.69 1.01
N ALA A 148 -7.80 -6.52 -0.04
CA ALA A 148 -8.12 -6.09 -1.39
C ALA A 148 -9.51 -5.46 -1.47
N GLY A 149 -9.66 -4.38 -2.28
CA GLY A 149 -10.92 -3.65 -2.47
C GLY A 149 -11.42 -2.88 -1.25
N SER A 150 -10.67 -2.80 -0.16
CA SER A 150 -11.10 -2.09 1.05
C SER A 150 -11.04 -0.58 0.88
N VAL A 151 -11.97 0.15 1.51
CA VAL A 151 -11.98 1.62 1.58
C VAL A 151 -11.71 2.07 2.99
N VAL A 152 -10.51 2.58 3.26
CA VAL A 152 -10.04 2.96 4.60
C VAL A 152 -10.08 4.48 4.75
N ILE A 153 -10.84 4.94 5.74
CA ILE A 153 -11.06 6.37 6.01
C ILE A 153 -10.72 6.76 7.46
N ASN A 154 -10.28 5.80 8.26
CA ASN A 154 -9.88 6.00 9.66
C ASN A 154 -8.49 5.45 9.89
N ASP A 155 -7.85 5.87 10.98
CA ASP A 155 -6.56 5.35 11.40
C ASP A 155 -6.61 3.83 11.64
N VAL A 156 -5.52 3.16 11.29
CA VAL A 156 -5.36 1.71 11.42
C VAL A 156 -4.26 1.42 12.44
N PRO A 157 -4.55 0.70 13.54
CA PRO A 157 -3.54 0.32 14.53
C PRO A 157 -2.44 -0.56 13.94
N GLU A 158 -1.32 -0.63 14.66
CA GLU A 158 -0.22 -1.54 14.32
C GLU A 158 -0.68 -3.00 14.33
N ASN A 159 -0.12 -3.81 13.43
CA ASN A 159 -0.35 -5.25 13.30
C ASN A 159 -1.82 -5.66 13.14
N SER A 160 -2.70 -4.73 12.80
CA SER A 160 -4.13 -5.02 12.57
C SER A 160 -4.44 -5.26 11.10
N THR A 161 -5.54 -5.96 10.84
CA THR A 161 -6.07 -6.22 9.50
C THR A 161 -7.36 -5.45 9.31
N VAL A 162 -7.49 -4.74 8.18
CA VAL A 162 -8.68 -3.99 7.80
C VAL A 162 -9.25 -4.54 6.51
N VAL A 163 -10.57 -4.78 6.47
CA VAL A 163 -11.28 -5.23 5.26
C VAL A 163 -12.63 -4.52 5.10
N GLY A 164 -13.12 -4.47 3.87
CA GLY A 164 -14.47 -4.05 3.52
C GLY A 164 -14.62 -2.58 3.15
N VAL A 165 -15.89 -2.19 2.87
CA VAL A 165 -16.31 -0.84 2.45
C VAL A 165 -17.51 -0.40 3.30
N PRO A 166 -17.33 0.54 4.25
CA PRO A 166 -16.07 1.09 4.73
C PRO A 166 -15.22 0.04 5.47
N GLY A 167 -13.89 0.26 5.47
CA GLY A 167 -12.93 -0.65 6.10
C GLY A 167 -13.16 -0.80 7.60
N ARG A 168 -13.21 -2.03 8.07
CA ARG A 168 -13.35 -2.40 9.47
C ARG A 168 -12.16 -3.20 9.94
N ILE A 169 -11.69 -2.91 11.15
CA ILE A 169 -10.63 -3.67 11.79
C ILE A 169 -11.20 -5.03 12.18
N ILE A 170 -10.55 -6.10 11.70
CA ILE A 170 -10.82 -7.45 12.15
C ILE A 170 -9.96 -7.68 13.39
N LEU A 171 -10.56 -8.16 14.49
CA LEU A 171 -9.90 -8.41 15.76
C LEU A 171 -8.62 -9.23 15.55
N GLU A 172 -7.53 -8.75 16.14
CA GLU A 172 -6.18 -9.27 16.06
C GLU A 172 -6.11 -10.77 16.32
N ARG A 173 -5.51 -11.51 15.40
CA ARG A 173 -4.81 -12.74 15.77
C ARG A 173 -3.43 -12.31 16.30
N PRO A 174 -2.98 -12.83 17.48
CA PRO A 174 -1.61 -12.61 17.89
C PRO A 174 -0.69 -13.10 16.77
N SER A 175 0.09 -12.20 16.20
CA SER A 175 0.97 -12.49 15.08
C SER A 175 1.98 -13.55 15.51
N LYS A 176 1.89 -14.77 14.97
CA LYS A 176 3.10 -15.59 14.84
C LYS A 176 4.09 -14.73 14.06
N LYS A 177 5.27 -14.50 14.65
CA LYS A 177 6.38 -13.81 13.96
C LYS A 177 6.74 -14.63 12.71
N VAL A 178 6.14 -14.29 11.59
CA VAL A 178 6.55 -14.80 10.27
C VAL A 178 7.61 -13.84 9.80
N SER A 179 8.80 -14.34 9.55
CA SER A 179 9.85 -13.57 8.89
C SER A 179 9.44 -13.42 7.43
N GLY A 180 9.02 -12.21 7.03
CA GLY A 180 8.57 -11.89 5.69
C GLY A 180 7.16 -11.28 5.67
N VAL A 181 6.71 -10.88 4.48
CA VAL A 181 5.35 -10.40 4.24
C VAL A 181 4.41 -11.60 4.24
N ASP A 182 3.40 -11.60 5.11
CA ASP A 182 2.38 -12.64 5.12
C ASP A 182 1.35 -12.36 4.02
N LEU A 183 1.31 -13.24 3.01
CA LEU A 183 0.46 -13.12 1.83
C LEU A 183 -0.89 -13.85 1.94
N ASP A 184 -1.31 -14.31 3.11
CA ASP A 184 -2.58 -15.01 3.33
C ASP A 184 -3.82 -14.11 3.14
N HIS A 185 -3.93 -13.44 1.97
CA HIS A 185 -5.04 -12.56 1.61
C HIS A 185 -6.36 -13.30 1.38
N ASN A 186 -6.32 -14.60 1.16
CA ASN A 186 -7.49 -15.46 0.89
C ASN A 186 -8.17 -15.98 2.16
N LYS A 187 -7.59 -15.72 3.34
CA LYS A 187 -8.13 -16.16 4.65
C LYS A 187 -8.64 -15.00 5.49
N LEU A 188 -9.04 -13.90 4.84
CA LEU A 188 -9.61 -12.76 5.55
C LEU A 188 -11.02 -13.13 6.00
N PRO A 189 -11.33 -13.06 7.31
CA PRO A 189 -12.68 -13.27 7.80
C PRO A 189 -13.59 -12.16 7.29
N ASP A 190 -14.83 -12.51 6.95
CA ASP A 190 -15.84 -11.50 6.61
C ASP A 190 -16.50 -11.02 7.91
N PRO A 191 -16.28 -9.75 8.31
CA PRO A 191 -16.83 -9.23 9.56
C PRO A 191 -18.37 -9.14 9.54
N VAL A 192 -19.00 -9.14 8.37
CA VAL A 192 -20.47 -9.16 8.25
C VAL A 192 -21.01 -10.55 8.56
N ILE A 193 -20.38 -11.60 8.04
CA ILE A 193 -20.75 -12.99 8.32
C ILE A 193 -20.61 -13.28 9.82
N GLU A 194 -19.51 -12.87 10.47
CA GLU A 194 -19.33 -13.07 11.91
C GLU A 194 -20.42 -12.39 12.76
N VAL A 195 -20.89 -11.22 12.36
CA VAL A 195 -21.99 -10.51 13.04
C VAL A 195 -23.32 -11.22 12.79
N LEU A 196 -23.57 -11.65 11.54
CA LEU A 196 -24.79 -12.38 11.19
C LEU A 196 -24.89 -13.71 11.96
N ASP A 197 -23.83 -14.50 12.00
CA ASP A 197 -23.76 -15.76 12.77
C ASP A 197 -24.04 -15.53 14.27
N ARG A 198 -23.52 -14.42 14.81
CA ARG A 198 -23.78 -14.06 16.22
C ARG A 198 -25.24 -13.66 16.45
N LEU A 199 -25.82 -12.92 15.52
CA LEU A 199 -27.24 -12.53 15.60
C LEU A 199 -28.15 -13.73 15.44
N GLU A 200 -27.87 -14.61 14.49
CA GLU A 200 -28.62 -15.86 14.27
C GLU A 200 -28.62 -16.75 15.51
N LYS A 201 -27.46 -16.97 16.12
CA LYS A 201 -27.35 -17.70 17.41
C LYS A 201 -28.19 -17.04 18.50
N ARG A 202 -28.15 -15.70 18.58
CA ARG A 202 -28.92 -14.97 19.60
C ARG A 202 -30.41 -15.06 19.40
N ILE A 203 -30.88 -14.99 18.14
CA ILE A 203 -32.29 -15.17 17.78
C ILE A 203 -32.73 -16.57 18.17
N TRP A 204 -31.98 -17.61 17.78
CA TRP A 204 -32.27 -19.01 18.13
C TRP A 204 -32.34 -19.27 19.64
N GLU A 205 -31.45 -18.66 20.43
CA GLU A 205 -31.52 -18.73 21.91
C GLU A 205 -32.77 -18.07 22.48
N LEU A 206 -33.27 -16.98 21.87
CA LEU A 206 -34.48 -16.31 22.32
C LEU A 206 -35.74 -17.11 21.95
N GLU A 207 -35.78 -17.69 20.75
CA GLU A 207 -36.89 -18.53 20.30
C GLU A 207 -37.06 -19.80 21.17
N LYS A 208 -35.98 -20.39 21.65
CA LYS A 208 -36.02 -21.53 22.57
C LYS A 208 -36.50 -21.20 23.98
N ARG A 209 -36.60 -19.93 24.34
CA ARG A 209 -37.07 -19.49 25.68
C ARG A 209 -38.56 -19.15 25.72
N GLN A 210 -39.24 -19.21 24.59
CA GLN A 210 -40.71 -19.13 24.47
C GLN A 210 -41.33 -20.53 24.42
#